data_837a9a8b545c1d7b5b73ac283d3bacbd
#
_entry.id   837a9a8b545c1d7b5b73ac283d3bacbd
#
_cell.length_a   1.000
_cell.length_b   1.000
_cell.length_c   1.000
_cell.angle_alpha   90.00
_cell.angle_beta   90.00
_cell.angle_gamma   90.00
#
_symmetry.space_group_name_H-M   'P 1'
#
loop_
_entity.id
_entity.type
_entity.pdbx_description
1 polymer ?
#
loop_
_entity_poly.entity_id
_entity_poly.type
_entity_poly.pdbx_seq_one_letter_code
_entity_poly.pdbx_strand_id
1 'polypeptide(L)'
;LKQRVLSTMKSREVESDFELYVTRTPGYLWALFFRWLHVHPIAVTLMSIVIGSASAYFFLFDDICYNLIGMLLLIWANWYDCADGQLARMTGKKTLVGRVLDGFAGNVWAFFIYIALLLRMWPEWGITIFILESWAGFYCHSRQCALADYYRNIHLHFLAGRDYTELVRSSDLKTRRMAISSWRG
;
A
#
# COMPACT_ATOMS: atom_id res chain seq x y z
N LEU A 1 -3.69 7.16 -23.40
CA LEU A 1 -3.55 6.39 -22.17
C LEU A 1 -2.70 7.13 -21.16
N LYS A 2 -1.44 7.51 -21.49
CA LYS A 2 -0.49 8.18 -20.59
C LYS A 2 -1.10 9.41 -19.88
N GLN A 3 -1.76 10.33 -20.60
CA GLN A 3 -2.40 11.50 -20.00
C GLN A 3 -3.55 11.16 -19.04
N ARG A 4 -4.32 10.11 -19.34
CA ARG A 4 -5.40 9.63 -18.46
C ARG A 4 -4.85 8.97 -17.19
N VAL A 5 -3.74 8.24 -17.28
CA VAL A 5 -3.04 7.69 -16.11
C VAL A 5 -2.52 8.83 -15.25
N LEU A 6 -1.87 9.83 -15.86
CA LEU A 6 -1.34 11.00 -15.15
C LEU A 6 -2.43 11.80 -14.42
N SER A 7 -3.64 11.91 -14.97
CA SER A 7 -4.75 12.62 -14.31
C SER A 7 -5.30 11.88 -13.09
N THR A 8 -5.03 10.58 -12.96
CA THR A 8 -5.44 9.75 -11.81
C THR A 8 -4.34 9.55 -10.78
N MET A 9 -3.15 10.10 -11.01
CA MET A 9 -2.01 10.03 -10.09
C MET A 9 -2.05 11.14 -9.03
N LYS A 10 -1.38 10.92 -7.91
CA LYS A 10 -1.27 11.90 -6.83
C LYS A 10 -0.30 13.03 -7.20
N SER A 11 0.86 12.70 -7.80
CA SER A 11 1.82 13.65 -8.34
C SER A 11 2.79 12.93 -9.29
N ARG A 12 3.12 13.56 -10.43
CA ARG A 12 4.09 13.02 -11.40
C ARG A 12 5.54 13.14 -10.91
N GLU A 13 5.83 14.14 -10.09
CA GLU A 13 7.20 14.49 -9.71
C GLU A 13 7.82 13.55 -8.67
N VAL A 14 6.98 12.75 -8.01
CA VAL A 14 7.39 11.79 -6.97
C VAL A 14 7.52 10.37 -7.49
N GLU A 15 6.99 10.09 -8.68
CA GLU A 15 6.96 8.74 -9.24
C GLU A 15 7.97 8.59 -10.38
N SER A 16 8.73 7.49 -10.37
CA SER A 16 9.68 7.19 -11.44
C SER A 16 8.95 6.74 -12.72
N ASP A 17 9.60 6.91 -13.88
CA ASP A 17 9.05 6.41 -15.16
C ASP A 17 8.84 4.88 -15.12
N PHE A 18 9.69 4.14 -14.41
CA PHE A 18 9.53 2.71 -14.19
C PHE A 18 8.22 2.39 -13.44
N GLU A 19 7.95 3.08 -12.35
CA GLU A 19 6.72 2.92 -11.56
C GLU A 19 5.47 3.26 -12.39
N LEU A 20 5.56 4.29 -13.23
CA LEU A 20 4.49 4.69 -14.13
C LEU A 20 4.09 3.56 -15.09
N TYR A 21 5.07 2.89 -15.70
CA TYR A 21 4.77 1.85 -16.71
C TYR A 21 4.47 0.50 -16.09
N VAL A 22 5.20 0.08 -15.05
CA VAL A 22 5.11 -1.26 -14.47
C VAL A 22 3.97 -1.40 -13.46
N THR A 23 3.67 -0.32 -12.72
CA THR A 23 2.70 -0.39 -11.63
C THR A 23 1.44 0.43 -11.90
N ARG A 24 1.61 1.70 -12.29
CA ARG A 24 0.48 2.63 -12.45
C ARG A 24 -0.36 2.36 -13.69
N THR A 25 0.27 1.98 -14.79
CA THR A 25 -0.47 1.69 -16.03
C THR A 25 -1.32 0.41 -15.94
N PRO A 26 -0.79 -0.75 -15.47
CA PRO A 26 -1.64 -1.91 -15.21
C PRO A 26 -2.71 -1.64 -14.14
N GLY A 27 -2.36 -0.94 -13.06
CA GLY A 27 -3.33 -0.52 -12.04
C GLY A 27 -4.48 0.30 -12.63
N TYR A 28 -4.19 1.21 -13.58
CA TYR A 28 -5.23 1.98 -14.27
C TYR A 28 -6.16 1.11 -15.11
N LEU A 29 -5.63 0.10 -15.81
CA LEU A 29 -6.45 -0.84 -16.57
C LEU A 29 -7.38 -1.64 -15.67
N TRP A 30 -6.87 -2.11 -14.52
CA TRP A 30 -7.69 -2.75 -13.50
C TRP A 30 -8.72 -1.80 -12.89
N ALA A 31 -8.37 -0.54 -12.64
CA ALA A 31 -9.33 0.46 -12.15
C ALA A 31 -10.47 0.70 -13.15
N LEU A 32 -10.19 0.73 -14.47
CA LEU A 32 -11.23 0.81 -15.50
C LEU A 32 -12.13 -0.42 -15.49
N PHE A 33 -11.56 -1.62 -15.36
CA PHE A 33 -12.31 -2.87 -15.29
C PHE A 33 -13.23 -2.91 -14.06
N PHE A 34 -12.72 -2.58 -12.87
CA PHE A 34 -13.52 -2.53 -11.64
C PHE A 34 -14.57 -1.40 -11.67
N ARG A 35 -14.26 -0.28 -12.33
CA ARG A 35 -15.25 0.78 -12.56
C ARG A 35 -16.41 0.28 -13.43
N TRP A 36 -16.12 -0.47 -14.47
CA TRP A 36 -17.13 -1.07 -15.33
C TRP A 36 -18.01 -2.06 -14.56
N LEU A 37 -17.42 -2.86 -13.68
CA LEU A 37 -18.16 -3.77 -12.78
C LEU A 37 -18.84 -3.06 -11.61
N HIS A 38 -18.72 -1.73 -11.47
CA HIS A 38 -19.28 -0.94 -10.36
C HIS A 38 -18.76 -1.38 -8.97
N VAL A 39 -17.59 -2.00 -8.89
CA VAL A 39 -16.98 -2.46 -7.63
C VAL A 39 -16.57 -1.26 -6.78
N HIS A 40 -16.80 -1.36 -5.48
CA HIS A 40 -16.37 -0.33 -4.53
C HIS A 40 -14.85 -0.37 -4.31
N PRO A 41 -14.12 0.79 -4.24
CA PRO A 41 -12.67 0.80 -4.04
C PRO A 41 -12.19 -0.03 -2.85
N ILE A 42 -12.86 0.04 -1.71
CA ILE A 42 -12.53 -0.77 -0.51
C ILE A 42 -12.54 -2.28 -0.80
N ALA A 43 -13.44 -2.76 -1.66
CA ALA A 43 -13.46 -4.19 -2.03
C ALA A 43 -12.21 -4.57 -2.83
N VAL A 44 -11.70 -3.68 -3.68
CA VAL A 44 -10.46 -3.89 -4.43
C VAL A 44 -9.25 -3.93 -3.49
N THR A 45 -9.20 -3.03 -2.48
CA THR A 45 -8.17 -3.07 -1.42
C THR A 45 -8.21 -4.39 -0.66
N LEU A 46 -9.40 -4.89 -0.29
CA LEU A 46 -9.54 -6.19 0.40
C LEU A 46 -9.06 -7.34 -0.50
N MET A 47 -9.37 -7.31 -1.80
CA MET A 47 -8.86 -8.30 -2.75
C MET A 47 -7.34 -8.26 -2.84
N SER A 48 -6.72 -7.08 -2.86
CA SER A 48 -5.26 -6.95 -2.85
C SER A 48 -4.65 -7.55 -1.59
N ILE A 49 -5.25 -7.32 -0.41
CA ILE A 49 -4.81 -7.89 0.86
C ILE A 49 -4.86 -9.42 0.81
N VAL A 50 -5.95 -10.00 0.32
CA VAL A 50 -6.10 -11.47 0.23
C VAL A 50 -5.07 -12.07 -0.73
N ILE A 51 -4.90 -11.51 -1.93
CA ILE A 51 -3.95 -12.01 -2.93
C ILE A 51 -2.51 -11.85 -2.44
N GLY A 52 -2.17 -10.67 -1.87
CA GLY A 52 -0.83 -10.42 -1.33
C GLY A 52 -0.50 -11.32 -0.14
N SER A 53 -1.45 -11.57 0.75
CA SER A 53 -1.27 -12.53 1.85
C SER A 53 -1.16 -13.96 1.34
N ALA A 54 -1.92 -14.35 0.31
CA ALA A 54 -1.83 -15.67 -0.30
C ALA A 54 -0.48 -15.91 -0.99
N SER A 55 0.19 -14.85 -1.48
CA SER A 55 1.53 -14.97 -2.05
C SER A 55 2.54 -15.53 -1.05
N ALA A 56 2.39 -15.23 0.24
CA ALA A 56 3.25 -15.69 1.31
C ALA A 56 3.28 -17.23 1.45
N TYR A 57 2.15 -17.89 1.17
CA TYR A 57 2.09 -19.35 1.19
C TYR A 57 3.10 -19.98 0.22
N PHE A 58 3.30 -19.38 -0.94
CA PHE A 58 4.23 -19.88 -1.95
C PHE A 58 5.70 -19.68 -1.56
N PHE A 59 6.01 -18.71 -0.71
CA PHE A 59 7.36 -18.49 -0.18
C PHE A 59 7.76 -19.46 0.94
N LEU A 60 6.83 -20.28 1.43
CA LEU A 60 7.16 -21.38 2.37
C LEU A 60 8.01 -22.48 1.74
N PHE A 61 7.97 -22.62 0.42
CA PHE A 61 8.63 -23.71 -0.30
C PHE A 61 9.98 -23.28 -0.85
N ASP A 62 10.97 -24.18 -0.87
CA ASP A 62 12.30 -23.93 -1.43
C ASP A 62 12.37 -24.03 -2.96
N ASP A 63 11.29 -24.48 -3.60
CA ASP A 63 11.22 -24.61 -5.05
C ASP A 63 11.08 -23.25 -5.74
N ILE A 64 11.90 -23.01 -6.76
CA ILE A 64 11.92 -21.78 -7.54
C ILE A 64 10.56 -21.51 -8.24
N CYS A 65 9.85 -22.56 -8.67
CA CYS A 65 8.57 -22.43 -9.36
C CYS A 65 7.51 -21.84 -8.40
N TYR A 66 7.46 -22.34 -7.16
CA TYR A 66 6.57 -21.79 -6.13
C TYR A 66 6.93 -20.34 -5.80
N ASN A 67 8.20 -20.03 -5.63
CA ASN A 67 8.66 -18.66 -5.37
C ASN A 67 8.29 -17.70 -6.51
N LEU A 68 8.39 -18.13 -7.78
CA LEU A 68 7.96 -17.34 -8.94
C LEU A 68 6.45 -17.09 -8.94
N ILE A 69 5.64 -18.10 -8.58
CA ILE A 69 4.18 -17.94 -8.44
C ILE A 69 3.88 -16.92 -7.33
N GLY A 70 4.54 -17.04 -6.17
CA GLY A 70 4.40 -16.08 -5.07
C GLY A 70 4.73 -14.65 -5.50
N MET A 71 5.83 -14.47 -6.24
CA MET A 71 6.23 -13.17 -6.76
C MET A 71 5.20 -12.60 -7.75
N LEU A 72 4.66 -13.41 -8.66
CA LEU A 72 3.63 -12.99 -9.61
C LEU A 72 2.34 -12.57 -8.89
N LEU A 73 1.92 -13.31 -7.86
CA LEU A 73 0.77 -12.95 -7.03
C LEU A 73 1.00 -11.62 -6.28
N LEU A 74 2.22 -11.40 -5.78
CA LEU A 74 2.57 -10.16 -5.10
C LEU A 74 2.54 -8.96 -6.05
N ILE A 75 3.04 -9.12 -7.29
CA ILE A 75 2.94 -8.09 -8.34
C ILE A 75 1.47 -7.81 -8.66
N TRP A 76 0.65 -8.85 -8.73
CA TRP A 76 -0.78 -8.71 -8.99
C TRP A 76 -1.50 -7.97 -7.86
N ALA A 77 -1.20 -8.32 -6.60
CA ALA A 77 -1.72 -7.61 -5.43
C ALA A 77 -1.34 -6.11 -5.46
N ASN A 78 -0.12 -5.79 -5.84
CA ASN A 78 0.35 -4.41 -6.01
C ASN A 78 -0.42 -3.65 -7.11
N TRP A 79 -0.78 -4.31 -8.22
CA TRP A 79 -1.63 -3.71 -9.24
C TRP A 79 -3.03 -3.41 -8.72
N TYR A 80 -3.62 -4.27 -7.89
CA TYR A 80 -4.93 -4.03 -7.28
C TYR A 80 -4.88 -2.90 -6.27
N ASP A 81 -3.83 -2.83 -5.46
CA ASP A 81 -3.58 -1.74 -4.54
C ASP A 81 -3.47 -0.38 -5.28
N CYS A 82 -2.72 -0.35 -6.38
CA CYS A 82 -2.69 0.83 -7.24
C CYS A 82 -4.04 1.15 -7.89
N ALA A 83 -4.82 0.11 -8.24
CA ALA A 83 -6.11 0.27 -8.89
C ALA A 83 -7.16 0.87 -7.96
N ASP A 84 -7.21 0.51 -6.68
CA ASP A 84 -8.21 1.00 -5.72
C ASP A 84 -8.09 2.51 -5.49
N GLY A 85 -6.85 3.01 -5.31
CA GLY A 85 -6.60 4.44 -5.20
C GLY A 85 -6.96 5.22 -6.46
N GLN A 86 -6.71 4.66 -7.64
CA GLN A 86 -7.10 5.27 -8.91
C GLN A 86 -8.63 5.21 -9.10
N LEU A 87 -9.27 4.10 -8.76
CA LEU A 87 -10.72 3.92 -8.79
C LEU A 87 -11.42 4.90 -7.84
N ALA A 88 -10.88 5.07 -6.63
CA ALA A 88 -11.41 6.03 -5.65
C ALA A 88 -11.35 7.48 -6.18
N ARG A 89 -10.27 7.84 -6.90
CA ARG A 89 -10.14 9.14 -7.56
C ARG A 89 -11.11 9.31 -8.73
N MET A 90 -11.26 8.28 -9.57
CA MET A 90 -12.14 8.32 -10.74
C MET A 90 -13.63 8.32 -10.39
N THR A 91 -14.01 7.72 -9.27
CA THR A 91 -15.42 7.63 -8.82
C THR A 91 -15.80 8.68 -7.78
N GLY A 92 -14.84 9.46 -7.28
CA GLY A 92 -15.06 10.42 -6.20
C GLY A 92 -15.31 9.78 -4.83
N LYS A 93 -15.22 8.44 -4.71
CA LYS A 93 -15.50 7.67 -3.48
C LYS A 93 -14.26 7.56 -2.58
N LYS A 94 -13.64 8.70 -2.27
CA LYS A 94 -12.52 8.75 -1.32
C LYS A 94 -13.07 8.70 0.11
N THR A 95 -12.72 7.66 0.86
CA THR A 95 -13.12 7.50 2.26
C THR A 95 -11.89 7.47 3.17
N LEU A 96 -12.06 7.91 4.44
CA LEU A 96 -10.99 7.81 5.44
C LEU A 96 -10.61 6.34 5.70
N VAL A 97 -11.61 5.46 5.76
CA VAL A 97 -11.40 4.02 5.95
C VAL A 97 -10.61 3.41 4.80
N GLY A 98 -10.96 3.76 3.54
CA GLY A 98 -10.21 3.29 2.36
C GLY A 98 -8.74 3.71 2.40
N ARG A 99 -8.46 4.95 2.80
CA ARG A 99 -7.08 5.45 2.95
C ARG A 99 -6.27 4.71 4.02
N VAL A 100 -6.90 4.44 5.17
CA VAL A 100 -6.24 3.69 6.26
C VAL A 100 -5.97 2.26 5.81
N LEU A 101 -6.93 1.65 5.11
CA LEU A 101 -6.81 0.27 4.63
C LEU A 101 -5.73 0.14 3.56
N ASP A 102 -5.66 1.07 2.59
CA ASP A 102 -4.62 1.21 1.58
C ASP A 102 -3.21 1.27 2.22
N GLY A 103 -3.01 2.18 3.17
CA GLY A 103 -1.73 2.26 3.91
C GLY A 103 -1.42 1.04 4.78
N PHE A 104 -2.42 0.23 5.12
CA PHE A 104 -2.25 -0.99 5.93
C PHE A 104 -1.98 -2.23 5.06
N ALA A 105 -2.46 -2.26 3.82
CA ALA A 105 -2.37 -3.43 2.94
C ALA A 105 -0.94 -3.94 2.75
N GLY A 106 -0.01 -3.06 2.41
CA GLY A 106 1.40 -3.40 2.24
C GLY A 106 2.05 -3.99 3.50
N ASN A 107 1.69 -3.47 4.69
CA ASN A 107 2.19 -4.01 5.96
C ASN A 107 1.65 -5.42 6.24
N VAL A 108 0.40 -5.71 5.85
CA VAL A 108 -0.19 -7.07 5.99
C VAL A 108 0.53 -8.06 5.11
N TRP A 109 0.79 -7.73 3.83
CA TRP A 109 1.55 -8.62 2.95
C TRP A 109 2.96 -8.89 3.50
N ALA A 110 3.66 -7.83 3.89
CA ALA A 110 4.99 -7.95 4.47
C ALA A 110 4.99 -8.85 5.70
N PHE A 111 4.02 -8.69 6.60
CA PHE A 111 3.88 -9.51 7.80
C PHE A 111 3.77 -11.01 7.46
N PHE A 112 2.89 -11.39 6.52
CA PHE A 112 2.74 -12.79 6.14
C PHE A 112 3.97 -13.33 5.40
N ILE A 113 4.65 -12.51 4.58
CA ILE A 113 5.88 -12.91 3.91
C ILE A 113 7.01 -13.15 4.92
N TYR A 114 7.19 -12.28 5.91
CA TYR A 114 8.17 -12.48 6.97
C TYR A 114 7.89 -13.76 7.78
N ILE A 115 6.62 -14.03 8.10
CA ILE A 115 6.25 -15.30 8.77
C ILE A 115 6.59 -16.50 7.87
N ALA A 116 6.28 -16.43 6.58
CA ALA A 116 6.59 -17.53 5.66
C ALA A 116 8.09 -17.80 5.58
N LEU A 117 8.91 -16.76 5.46
CA LEU A 117 10.37 -16.86 5.45
C LEU A 117 10.91 -17.39 6.78
N LEU A 118 10.36 -16.92 7.91
CA LEU A 118 10.70 -17.42 9.24
C LEU A 118 10.47 -18.94 9.34
N LEU A 119 9.27 -19.38 8.96
CA LEU A 119 8.91 -20.80 9.02
C LEU A 119 9.80 -21.66 8.10
N ARG A 120 10.10 -21.17 6.91
CA ARG A 120 10.97 -21.84 5.94
C ARG A 120 12.40 -22.02 6.45
N MET A 121 12.97 -20.96 7.04
CA MET A 121 14.36 -20.96 7.48
C MET A 121 14.55 -21.46 8.92
N TRP A 122 13.47 -21.67 9.65
CA TRP A 122 13.51 -22.12 11.04
C TRP A 122 14.32 -23.40 11.27
N PRO A 123 14.22 -24.47 10.42
CA PRO A 123 14.95 -25.71 10.62
C PRO A 123 16.48 -25.54 10.59
N GLU A 124 16.98 -24.56 9.83
CA GLU A 124 18.42 -24.34 9.67
C GLU A 124 18.95 -23.30 10.68
N TRP A 125 18.21 -22.24 10.94
CA TRP A 125 18.68 -21.06 11.68
C TRP A 125 18.07 -20.95 13.09
N GLY A 126 17.01 -21.66 13.40
CA GLY A 126 16.36 -21.67 14.71
C GLY A 126 16.05 -20.27 15.23
N ILE A 127 16.41 -20.00 16.48
CA ILE A 127 16.13 -18.71 17.16
C ILE A 127 16.80 -17.52 16.47
N THR A 128 17.89 -17.73 15.74
CA THR A 128 18.64 -16.66 15.06
C THR A 128 17.78 -16.00 13.99
N ILE A 129 17.05 -16.81 13.17
CA ILE A 129 16.17 -16.25 12.14
C ILE A 129 15.00 -15.48 12.77
N PHE A 130 14.46 -15.98 13.89
CA PHE A 130 13.39 -15.25 14.59
C PHE A 130 13.83 -13.86 15.03
N ILE A 131 15.05 -13.71 15.57
CA ILE A 131 15.59 -12.41 15.97
C ILE A 131 15.80 -11.51 14.76
N LEU A 132 16.41 -12.04 13.67
CA LEU A 132 16.68 -11.30 12.45
C LEU A 132 15.39 -10.80 11.77
N GLU A 133 14.40 -11.68 11.61
CA GLU A 133 13.13 -11.36 10.96
C GLU A 133 12.29 -10.39 11.82
N SER A 134 12.30 -10.56 13.14
CA SER A 134 11.63 -9.62 14.03
C SER A 134 12.24 -8.23 13.93
N TRP A 135 13.56 -8.14 13.89
CA TRP A 135 14.27 -6.87 13.71
C TRP A 135 14.02 -6.27 12.32
N ALA A 136 14.16 -7.07 11.26
CA ALA A 136 13.99 -6.63 9.88
C ALA A 136 12.53 -6.23 9.59
N GLY A 137 11.57 -7.11 9.94
CA GLY A 137 10.17 -6.93 9.61
C GLY A 137 9.48 -5.87 10.48
N PHE A 138 9.56 -6.00 11.81
CA PHE A 138 8.84 -5.08 12.69
C PHE A 138 9.55 -3.73 12.87
N TYR A 139 10.86 -3.73 13.03
CA TYR A 139 11.57 -2.48 13.31
C TYR A 139 12.01 -1.77 12.03
N CYS A 140 12.84 -2.43 11.20
CA CYS A 140 13.41 -1.77 10.03
C CYS A 140 12.35 -1.46 8.96
N HIS A 141 11.55 -2.42 8.57
CA HIS A 141 10.53 -2.26 7.53
C HIS A 141 9.50 -1.19 7.89
N SER A 142 8.90 -1.27 9.07
CA SER A 142 7.92 -0.27 9.54
C SER A 142 8.51 1.15 9.60
N ARG A 143 9.77 1.28 10.05
CA ARG A 143 10.44 2.58 10.11
C ARG A 143 10.76 3.12 8.72
N GLN A 144 11.21 2.28 7.81
CA GLN A 144 11.49 2.68 6.42
C GLN A 144 10.21 3.13 5.70
N CYS A 145 9.11 2.41 5.82
CA CYS A 145 7.82 2.81 5.25
C CYS A 145 7.36 4.16 5.82
N ALA A 146 7.38 4.33 7.14
CA ALA A 146 6.98 5.57 7.79
C ALA A 146 7.85 6.77 7.37
N LEU A 147 9.17 6.58 7.27
CA LEU A 147 10.11 7.61 6.81
C LEU A 147 9.89 7.95 5.34
N ALA A 148 9.71 6.95 4.48
CA ALA A 148 9.45 7.16 3.06
C ALA A 148 8.17 7.99 2.84
N ASP A 149 7.09 7.66 3.54
CA ASP A 149 5.84 8.43 3.49
C ASP A 149 5.99 9.84 4.05
N TYR A 150 6.74 10.01 5.12
CA TYR A 150 7.02 11.31 5.72
C TYR A 150 7.78 12.22 4.76
N TYR A 151 8.89 11.73 4.18
CA TYR A 151 9.67 12.51 3.21
C TYR A 151 8.93 12.77 1.92
N ARG A 152 8.13 11.82 1.41
CA ARG A 152 7.24 12.01 0.27
C ARG A 152 6.25 13.14 0.52
N ASN A 153 5.63 13.18 1.68
CA ASN A 153 4.67 14.22 2.04
C ASN A 153 5.33 15.59 2.22
N ILE A 154 6.53 15.65 2.80
CA ILE A 154 7.33 16.89 2.89
C ILE A 154 7.66 17.40 1.48
N HIS A 155 8.17 16.55 0.61
CA HIS A 155 8.51 16.91 -0.76
C HIS A 155 7.29 17.47 -1.52
N LEU A 156 6.14 16.80 -1.44
CA LEU A 156 4.89 17.28 -2.02
C LEU A 156 4.44 18.63 -1.44
N HIS A 157 4.68 18.86 -0.15
CA HIS A 157 4.36 20.13 0.49
C HIS A 157 5.13 21.30 -0.11
N PHE A 158 6.42 21.11 -0.35
CA PHE A 158 7.26 22.17 -0.94
C PHE A 158 7.00 22.39 -2.43
N LEU A 159 6.64 21.35 -3.19
CA LEU A 159 6.39 21.45 -4.64
C LEU A 159 4.99 21.94 -4.98
N ALA A 160 3.96 21.38 -4.37
CA ALA A 160 2.57 21.56 -4.78
C ALA A 160 1.70 22.28 -3.73
N GLY A 161 2.29 22.62 -2.57
CA GLY A 161 1.58 23.31 -1.49
C GLY A 161 0.74 22.39 -0.60
N ARG A 162 0.01 23.02 0.34
CA ARG A 162 -0.71 22.30 1.42
C ARG A 162 -1.83 21.38 0.96
N ASP A 163 -2.49 21.70 -0.13
CA ASP A 163 -3.68 20.97 -0.58
C ASP A 163 -3.37 19.57 -1.11
N TYR A 164 -2.10 19.32 -1.43
CA TYR A 164 -1.60 18.04 -1.94
C TYR A 164 -0.94 17.15 -0.90
N THR A 165 -0.79 17.63 0.35
CA THR A 165 -0.11 16.89 1.42
C THR A 165 -1.09 16.35 2.44
N GLU A 166 -0.76 15.19 3.00
CA GLU A 166 -1.47 14.58 4.13
C GLU A 166 -0.92 15.01 5.50
N LEU A 167 -0.03 16.02 5.51
CA LEU A 167 0.55 16.55 6.73
C LEU A 167 -0.53 17.29 7.53
N VAL A 168 -1.02 16.65 8.57
CA VAL A 168 -1.98 17.23 9.52
C VAL A 168 -1.21 17.96 10.61
N ARG A 169 -1.41 19.28 10.74
CA ARG A 169 -0.83 20.02 11.85
C ARG A 169 -1.46 19.61 13.19
N SER A 170 -0.67 19.65 14.22
CA SER A 170 -1.17 19.45 15.61
C SER A 170 -2.25 20.47 15.99
N SER A 171 -2.24 21.67 15.42
CA SER A 171 -3.31 22.68 15.54
C SER A 171 -4.63 22.19 14.96
N ASP A 172 -4.61 21.61 13.78
CA ASP A 172 -5.81 21.11 13.09
C ASP A 172 -6.41 19.91 13.83
N LEU A 173 -5.56 19.06 14.40
CA LEU A 173 -5.99 17.95 15.26
C LEU A 173 -6.65 18.46 16.55
N LYS A 174 -6.08 19.51 17.17
CA LYS A 174 -6.68 20.15 18.36
C LYS A 174 -8.04 20.75 18.05
N THR A 175 -8.17 21.47 16.92
CA THR A 175 -9.43 22.06 16.48
C THR A 175 -10.49 21.00 16.19
N ARG A 176 -10.13 19.90 15.50
CA ARG A 176 -11.04 18.76 15.28
C ARG A 176 -11.44 18.08 16.58
N ARG A 177 -10.52 17.92 17.52
CA ARG A 177 -10.80 17.34 18.84
C ARG A 177 -11.75 18.19 19.65
N MET A 178 -11.58 19.52 19.64
CA MET A 178 -12.49 20.47 20.29
C MET A 178 -13.88 20.47 19.66
N ALA A 179 -13.98 20.39 18.34
CA ALA A 179 -15.24 20.29 17.62
C ALA A 179 -16.00 19.00 17.97
N ILE A 180 -15.30 17.87 18.11
CA ILE A 180 -15.90 16.57 18.50
C ILE A 180 -16.34 16.60 19.96
N SER A 181 -15.57 17.24 20.86
CA SER A 181 -15.95 17.35 22.28
C SER A 181 -17.16 18.26 22.49
N SER A 182 -17.32 19.30 21.68
CA SER A 182 -18.50 20.19 21.72
C SER A 182 -19.78 19.54 21.21
N TRP A 183 -19.68 18.44 20.45
CA TRP A 183 -20.84 17.69 19.93
C TRP A 183 -21.36 16.61 20.91
N ARG A 184 -20.59 16.35 21.95
CA ARG A 184 -20.95 15.37 23.03
C ARG A 184 -21.42 16.00 24.34
N GLY A 185 -21.49 17.30 24.41
CA GLY A 185 -22.08 18.07 25.51
C GLY A 185 -23.40 18.70 25.10
#